data_a63000870f14f6a19f5b9618b4ea84fe
#
_entry.id   a63000870f14f6a19f5b9618b4ea84fe
#
_cell.length_a   1.000
_cell.length_b   1.000
_cell.length_c   1.000
_cell.angle_alpha   90.00
_cell.angle_beta   90.00
_cell.angle_gamma   90.00
#
_symmetry.space_group_name_H-M   'P 1'
#
loop_
_entity.id
_entity.type
_entity.pdbx_description
1 polymer ?
#
loop_
_entity_poly.entity_id
_entity_poly.type
_entity_poly.pdbx_seq_one_letter_code
_entity_poly.pdbx_strand_id
1 'polypeptide(L)'
;MTDYKAKFRIGQIVHHKLFDYTGVIFDIDPFFQNSDEWYEQVARSRPPKNKPWYHVLVHAAEHTTYVAEQNLDLEEHPKAIQHPLINSLFTKFDGSQYHLKTKPN
;
A
#
# COMPACT_ATOMS: atom_id res chain seq x y z
N MET A 1 13.20 4.92 -22.86
CA MET A 1 12.09 4.69 -21.94
C MET A 1 12.55 4.81 -20.49
N THR A 2 11.77 5.48 -19.69
CA THR A 2 12.13 5.70 -18.30
C THR A 2 11.38 4.73 -17.40
N ASP A 3 12.12 3.97 -16.63
CA ASP A 3 11.53 3.10 -15.62
C ASP A 3 11.21 3.94 -14.39
N TYR A 4 9.96 3.98 -14.00
CA TYR A 4 9.55 4.69 -12.81
C TYR A 4 9.73 3.79 -11.59
N LYS A 5 10.56 4.23 -10.67
CA LYS A 5 10.81 3.47 -9.44
C LYS A 5 9.76 3.80 -8.39
N ALA A 6 9.28 2.75 -7.73
CA ALA A 6 8.36 2.91 -6.62
C ALA A 6 9.03 3.68 -5.49
N LYS A 7 8.32 4.65 -4.94
CA LYS A 7 8.78 5.48 -3.83
C LYS A 7 8.77 4.72 -2.51
N PHE A 8 7.84 3.79 -2.37
CA PHE A 8 7.63 3.03 -1.14
C PHE A 8 7.90 1.56 -1.39
N ARG A 9 8.11 0.81 -0.30
CA ARG A 9 8.41 -0.62 -0.35
C ARG A 9 7.38 -1.42 0.41
N ILE A 10 7.27 -2.70 0.07
CA ILE A 10 6.43 -3.63 0.81
C ILE A 10 6.87 -3.67 2.27
N GLY A 11 5.92 -3.59 3.19
CA GLY A 11 6.18 -3.57 4.62
C GLY A 11 6.22 -2.19 5.25
N GLN A 12 6.31 -1.15 4.45
CA GLN A 12 6.32 0.22 4.99
C GLN A 12 4.93 0.64 5.43
N ILE A 13 4.89 1.42 6.51
CA ILE A 13 3.66 1.98 7.04
C ILE A 13 3.43 3.33 6.37
N VAL A 14 2.26 3.50 5.77
CA VAL A 14 1.92 4.69 5.00
C VAL A 14 0.64 5.32 5.50
N HIS A 15 0.47 6.59 5.17
CA HIS A 15 -0.71 7.37 5.49
C HIS A 15 -1.37 7.85 4.20
N HIS A 16 -2.69 7.67 4.09
CA HIS A 16 -3.44 8.15 2.93
C HIS A 16 -3.75 9.63 3.11
N LYS A 17 -3.27 10.45 2.17
CA LYS A 17 -3.38 11.90 2.26
C LYS A 17 -4.82 12.42 2.21
N LEU A 18 -5.66 11.76 1.41
CA LEU A 18 -7.03 12.23 1.20
C LEU A 18 -8.01 11.67 2.23
N PHE A 19 -7.88 10.39 2.57
CA PHE A 19 -8.85 9.71 3.44
C PHE A 19 -8.35 9.54 4.87
N ASP A 20 -7.13 9.98 5.14
CA ASP A 20 -6.60 10.09 6.51
C ASP A 20 -6.62 8.77 7.30
N TYR A 21 -6.18 7.68 6.65
CA TYR A 21 -6.00 6.41 7.34
C TYR A 21 -4.56 5.95 7.22
N THR A 22 -4.18 5.02 8.09
CA THR A 22 -2.85 4.42 8.10
C THR A 22 -2.95 2.96 7.68
N GLY A 23 -1.93 2.45 7.04
CA GLY A 23 -1.90 1.06 6.63
C GLY A 23 -0.50 0.60 6.29
N VAL A 24 -0.38 -0.68 5.91
CA VAL A 24 0.90 -1.25 5.51
C VAL A 24 0.81 -1.75 4.07
N ILE A 25 1.84 -1.44 3.29
CA ILE A 25 1.94 -1.89 1.90
C ILE A 25 2.26 -3.38 1.86
N PHE A 26 1.45 -4.17 1.15
CA PHE A 26 1.71 -5.59 1.01
C PHE A 26 1.96 -6.03 -0.44
N ASP A 27 1.73 -5.15 -1.42
CA ASP A 27 2.08 -5.43 -2.81
C ASP A 27 2.18 -4.12 -3.57
N ILE A 28 2.93 -4.13 -4.68
CA ILE A 28 3.18 -2.95 -5.49
C ILE A 28 3.01 -3.32 -6.96
N ASP A 29 2.20 -2.53 -7.66
CA ASP A 29 2.08 -2.63 -9.11
C ASP A 29 2.88 -1.48 -9.73
N PRO A 30 3.76 -1.74 -10.69
CA PRO A 30 4.57 -0.66 -11.29
C PRO A 30 3.73 0.35 -12.06
N PHE A 31 2.51 -0.04 -12.45
CA PHE A 31 1.54 0.84 -13.07
C PHE A 31 0.14 0.30 -12.78
N PHE A 32 -0.88 1.10 -13.07
CA PHE A 32 -2.26 0.74 -12.76
C PHE A 32 -2.65 -0.61 -13.39
N GLN A 33 -3.19 -1.52 -12.60
CA GLN A 33 -3.53 -2.89 -13.00
C GLN A 33 -4.99 -3.27 -12.75
N ASN A 34 -5.83 -2.30 -12.42
CA ASN A 34 -7.24 -2.59 -12.21
C ASN A 34 -8.05 -2.19 -13.46
N SER A 35 -9.37 -2.33 -13.41
CA SER A 35 -10.23 -2.05 -14.56
C SER A 35 -10.50 -0.56 -14.75
N ASP A 36 -10.85 -0.18 -15.98
CA ASP A 36 -11.25 1.20 -16.26
C ASP A 36 -12.51 1.57 -15.49
N GLU A 37 -13.44 0.64 -15.32
CA GLU A 37 -14.66 0.87 -14.53
C GLU A 37 -14.32 1.21 -13.08
N TRP A 38 -13.41 0.45 -12.48
CA TRP A 38 -12.96 0.74 -11.12
C TRP A 38 -12.34 2.13 -11.03
N TYR A 39 -11.49 2.46 -11.99
CA TYR A 39 -10.80 3.75 -12.02
C TYR A 39 -11.79 4.90 -12.07
N GLU A 40 -12.80 4.80 -12.94
CA GLU A 40 -13.80 5.84 -13.10
C GLU A 40 -14.65 6.04 -11.85
N GLN A 41 -14.94 4.95 -11.14
CA GLN A 41 -15.83 5.00 -9.97
C GLN A 41 -15.11 5.33 -8.68
N VAL A 42 -13.87 4.89 -8.52
CA VAL A 42 -13.18 4.93 -7.23
C VAL A 42 -12.03 5.94 -7.21
N ALA A 43 -11.28 6.05 -8.29
CA ALA A 43 -10.10 6.91 -8.34
C ALA A 43 -10.48 8.36 -8.66
N ARG A 44 -11.18 9.00 -7.72
CA ARG A 44 -11.77 10.32 -7.96
C ARG A 44 -10.77 11.44 -8.22
N SER A 45 -9.56 11.31 -7.67
CA SER A 45 -8.51 12.31 -7.90
C SER A 45 -7.81 12.15 -9.25
N ARG A 46 -8.21 11.15 -10.04
CA ARG A 46 -7.65 10.89 -11.38
C ARG A 46 -6.12 10.79 -11.37
N PRO A 47 -5.55 9.93 -10.50
CA PRO A 47 -4.09 9.84 -10.45
C PRO A 47 -3.53 9.19 -11.70
N PRO A 48 -2.25 9.45 -12.03
CA PRO A 48 -1.65 8.86 -13.22
C PRO A 48 -1.67 7.33 -13.18
N LYS A 49 -2.04 6.72 -14.30
CA LYS A 49 -2.05 5.26 -14.43
C LYS A 49 -0.67 4.69 -14.72
N ASN A 50 0.26 5.51 -15.18
CA ASN A 50 1.60 5.06 -15.59
C ASN A 50 2.64 5.18 -14.48
N LYS A 51 2.20 5.29 -13.25
CA LYS A 51 3.07 5.35 -12.07
C LYS A 51 2.66 4.26 -11.11
N PRO A 52 3.48 3.96 -10.08
CA PRO A 52 3.17 2.87 -9.15
C PRO A 52 1.86 3.05 -8.40
N TRP A 53 1.21 1.92 -8.17
CA TRP A 53 0.01 1.80 -7.35
C TRP A 53 0.28 0.75 -6.28
N TYR A 54 -0.32 0.93 -5.11
CA TYR A 54 0.02 0.13 -3.93
C TYR A 54 -1.20 -0.56 -3.35
N HIS A 55 -0.98 -1.81 -2.95
CA HIS A 55 -2.00 -2.57 -2.22
C HIS A 55 -1.72 -2.41 -0.73
N VAL A 56 -2.70 -1.92 0.03
CA VAL A 56 -2.53 -1.51 1.42
C VAL A 56 -3.50 -2.25 2.32
N LEU A 57 -2.99 -2.81 3.42
CA LEU A 57 -3.83 -3.33 4.51
C LEU A 57 -4.19 -2.15 5.41
N VAL A 58 -5.46 -1.84 5.53
CA VAL A 58 -5.92 -0.69 6.29
C VAL A 58 -5.93 -1.01 7.79
N HIS A 59 -5.30 -0.14 8.58
CA HIS A 59 -5.23 -0.32 10.02
C HIS A 59 -6.61 -0.30 10.68
N ALA A 60 -6.83 -1.22 11.62
CA ALA A 60 -8.07 -1.34 12.38
C ALA A 60 -9.29 -1.60 11.49
N ALA A 61 -9.08 -2.28 10.36
CA ALA A 61 -10.12 -2.63 9.40
C ALA A 61 -9.90 -4.05 8.91
N GLU A 62 -10.82 -4.56 8.10
CA GLU A 62 -10.71 -5.90 7.53
C GLU A 62 -10.47 -5.87 6.02
N HIS A 63 -10.52 -4.69 5.41
CA HIS A 63 -10.39 -4.56 3.96
C HIS A 63 -9.01 -4.08 3.55
N THR A 64 -8.76 -4.16 2.25
CA THR A 64 -7.56 -3.64 1.61
C THR A 64 -7.95 -2.51 0.67
N THR A 65 -6.99 -1.66 0.34
CA THR A 65 -7.21 -0.59 -0.62
C THR A 65 -6.13 -0.60 -1.69
N TYR A 66 -6.45 -0.01 -2.82
CA TYR A 66 -5.53 0.10 -3.95
C TYR A 66 -5.31 1.59 -4.21
N VAL A 67 -4.10 2.07 -4.02
CA VAL A 67 -3.82 3.50 -3.88
C VAL A 67 -2.68 3.94 -4.78
N ALA A 68 -2.90 5.03 -5.50
CA ALA A 68 -1.85 5.64 -6.32
C ALA A 68 -0.78 6.27 -5.44
N GLU A 69 0.45 6.24 -5.92
CA GLU A 69 1.60 6.73 -5.17
C GLU A 69 1.42 8.16 -4.67
N GLN A 70 0.84 9.03 -5.48
CA GLN A 70 0.70 10.45 -5.10
C GLN A 70 -0.20 10.66 -3.88
N ASN A 71 -1.03 9.68 -3.56
CA ASN A 71 -1.98 9.79 -2.43
C ASN A 71 -1.44 9.23 -1.12
N LEU A 72 -0.18 8.81 -1.10
CA LEU A 72 0.45 8.21 0.08
C LEU A 72 1.66 9.00 0.55
N ASP A 73 1.82 9.05 1.88
CA ASP A 73 3.04 9.49 2.55
C ASP A 73 3.52 8.38 3.47
N LEU A 74 4.82 8.37 3.78
CA LEU A 74 5.31 7.52 4.85
C LEU A 74 4.75 8.02 6.18
N GLU A 75 4.34 7.09 7.04
CA GLU A 75 3.90 7.43 8.38
C GLU A 75 5.08 7.89 9.21
N GLU A 76 5.00 9.09 9.81
CA GLU A 76 6.10 9.66 10.60
C GLU A 76 6.35 8.89 11.90
N HIS A 77 5.29 8.34 12.49
CA HIS A 77 5.36 7.62 13.75
C HIS A 77 4.77 6.23 13.57
N PRO A 78 5.47 5.34 12.86
CA PRO A 78 4.92 4.03 12.53
C PRO A 78 4.63 3.19 13.76
N LYS A 79 3.49 2.53 13.75
CA LYS A 79 3.06 1.60 14.79
C LYS A 79 2.57 0.33 14.14
N ALA A 80 2.50 -0.73 14.93
CA ALA A 80 2.00 -2.00 14.44
C ALA A 80 0.58 -1.84 13.89
N ILE A 81 0.29 -2.53 12.80
CA ILE A 81 -0.99 -2.47 12.11
C ILE A 81 -1.88 -3.60 12.61
N GLN A 82 -3.14 -3.28 12.90
CA GLN A 82 -4.14 -4.28 13.26
C GLN A 82 -4.93 -4.64 12.01
N HIS A 83 -4.72 -5.85 11.51
CA HIS A 83 -5.43 -6.33 10.32
C HIS A 83 -5.38 -7.87 10.33
N PRO A 84 -6.47 -8.52 9.88
CA PRO A 84 -6.51 -9.99 9.90
C PRO A 84 -5.45 -10.68 9.07
N LEU A 85 -4.94 -10.03 8.03
CA LEU A 85 -3.95 -10.63 7.13
C LEU A 85 -2.48 -10.40 7.55
N ILE A 86 -2.24 -9.65 8.61
CA ILE A 86 -0.86 -9.32 9.02
C ILE A 86 -0.03 -10.59 9.23
N ASN A 87 -0.54 -11.54 10.00
CA ASN A 87 0.21 -12.74 10.33
C ASN A 87 0.38 -13.69 9.15
N SER A 88 -0.47 -13.57 8.14
CA SER A 88 -0.35 -14.39 6.93
C SER A 88 0.73 -13.88 6.01
N LEU A 89 0.95 -12.57 5.98
CA LEU A 89 1.83 -11.94 5.01
C LEU A 89 3.19 -11.54 5.57
N PHE A 90 3.25 -11.22 6.86
CA PHE A 90 4.45 -10.66 7.47
C PHE A 90 4.92 -11.49 8.65
N THR A 91 6.22 -11.40 8.94
CA THR A 91 6.81 -12.12 10.09
C THR A 91 6.71 -11.29 11.36
N LYS A 92 7.07 -10.00 11.29
CA LYS A 92 7.08 -9.15 12.46
C LYS A 92 7.14 -7.69 12.06
N PHE A 93 6.80 -6.84 13.02
CA PHE A 93 7.00 -5.40 12.96
C PHE A 93 8.27 -5.08 13.76
N ASP A 94 9.23 -4.39 13.13
CA ASP A 94 10.53 -4.12 13.76
C ASP A 94 10.62 -2.75 14.44
N GLY A 95 9.50 -2.07 14.58
CA GLY A 95 9.46 -0.72 15.14
C GLY A 95 9.32 0.36 14.08
N SER A 96 9.63 0.06 12.83
CA SER A 96 9.49 1.00 11.72
C SER A 96 8.74 0.42 10.54
N GLN A 97 8.87 -0.86 10.29
CA GLN A 97 8.21 -1.51 9.14
C GLN A 97 8.02 -3.00 9.40
N TYR A 98 7.23 -3.61 8.54
CA TYR A 98 7.01 -5.06 8.53
C TYR A 98 7.96 -5.75 7.56
N HIS A 99 8.20 -7.03 7.81
CA HIS A 99 9.02 -7.87 6.94
C HIS A 99 8.17 -9.00 6.36
N LEU A 100 8.20 -9.15 5.04
CA LEU A 100 7.47 -10.22 4.37
C LEU A 100 7.96 -11.59 4.84
N LYS A 101 7.05 -12.53 4.90
CA LYS A 101 7.40 -13.93 5.12
C LYS A 101 8.16 -14.46 3.93
N THR A 102 9.26 -15.16 4.20
CA THR A 102 9.99 -15.85 3.16
C THR A 102 9.24 -17.13 2.81
N LYS A 103 8.93 -17.32 1.55
CA LYS A 103 8.28 -18.54 1.11
C LYS A 103 9.27 -19.68 1.15
N PRO A 104 8.93 -20.82 1.75
CA PRO A 104 9.80 -21.98 1.66
C PRO A 104 9.83 -22.50 0.23
N ASN A 105 10.96 -22.97 -0.16
CA ASN A 105 11.14 -23.58 -1.49
C ASN A 105 10.91 -25.07 -1.43
#